data_37456982876110e65917ccebd6629ddb
#
_entry.id   37456982876110e65917ccebd6629ddb
#
_cell.length_a   1.000
_cell.length_b   1.000
_cell.length_c   1.000
_cell.angle_alpha   90.00
_cell.angle_beta   90.00
_cell.angle_gamma   90.00
#
_symmetry.space_group_name_H-M   'P 1'
#
loop_
_entity.id
_entity.type
_entity.pdbx_description
1 polymer ?
#
loop_
_entity_poly.entity_id
_entity_poly.type
_entity_poly.pdbx_seq_one_letter_code
_entity_poly.pdbx_strand_id
1 'polypeptide(L)'
;MAAIITEKFRQHNATQFYESFSEASANVYYLMIGKSTPFTAATSGGTDDSPGTPADDVGTEFYTWDQTTASKKVDSSNIQYAIPRRDWANSTTYDMYEHNISSSNTTTSGASNIYDSTFYFRTSDNRVYKVLDNNAGTAYSGSEPTSTSTSPFVLGGYTLKYMYTITASDSTKYLTPDFMPVATDSTVSAAATDGKIESLIVTAGAGYTNGTYYAAVYGDGTSQGTSSGAIVRITVSGGAIASFGLTAGTDTIIHDGGAAYTYGTVNLGSSYTFSDNGLSSASSMGSGTDGVITVQISPKSGHGYDAVKELGGHYVMMLSLIHI
;
A
#
# COMPACT_ATOMS: atom_id res chain seq x y z
N MET A 1 -24.34 -20.14 3.05
CA MET A 1 -23.51 -19.06 2.48
C MET A 1 -22.29 -18.91 3.36
N ALA A 2 -21.09 -19.01 2.82
CA ALA A 2 -19.89 -18.68 3.58
C ALA A 2 -19.89 -17.17 3.89
N ALA A 3 -19.54 -16.78 5.12
CA ALA A 3 -19.39 -15.37 5.47
C ALA A 3 -18.19 -14.78 4.71
N ILE A 4 -18.41 -13.70 3.98
CA ILE A 4 -17.33 -12.98 3.28
C ILE A 4 -16.78 -11.93 4.24
N ILE A 5 -15.60 -12.19 4.76
CA ILE A 5 -14.85 -11.20 5.57
C ILE A 5 -13.92 -10.46 4.63
N THR A 6 -14.27 -9.19 4.32
CA THR A 6 -13.44 -8.33 3.46
C THR A 6 -12.27 -7.72 4.23
N GLU A 7 -11.21 -7.32 3.52
CA GLU A 7 -10.06 -6.62 4.13
C GLU A 7 -10.48 -5.32 4.83
N LYS A 8 -11.43 -4.58 4.26
CA LYS A 8 -11.99 -3.38 4.90
C LYS A 8 -12.66 -3.69 6.24
N PHE A 9 -13.34 -4.83 6.34
CA PHE A 9 -13.94 -5.27 7.59
C PHE A 9 -12.90 -5.67 8.63
N ARG A 10 -11.84 -6.36 8.20
CA ARG A 10 -10.69 -6.71 9.07
C ARG A 10 -10.00 -5.45 9.60
N GLN A 11 -9.71 -4.48 8.72
CA GLN A 11 -9.12 -3.19 9.10
C GLN A 11 -10.02 -2.42 10.07
N HIS A 12 -11.34 -2.39 9.81
CA HIS A 12 -12.30 -1.74 10.72
C HIS A 12 -12.28 -2.38 12.11
N ASN A 13 -12.32 -3.71 12.19
CA ASN A 13 -12.27 -4.42 13.48
C ASN A 13 -10.94 -4.17 14.21
N ALA A 14 -9.82 -4.17 13.51
CA ALA A 14 -8.51 -3.86 14.10
C ALA A 14 -8.46 -2.41 14.62
N THR A 15 -9.05 -1.46 13.88
CA THR A 15 -9.15 -0.06 14.29
C THR A 15 -9.99 0.07 15.56
N GLN A 16 -11.18 -0.52 15.60
CA GLN A 16 -12.06 -0.47 16.79
C GLN A 16 -11.38 -1.11 17.99
N PHE A 17 -10.72 -2.25 17.80
CA PHE A 17 -9.98 -2.90 18.87
C PHE A 17 -8.82 -2.03 19.36
N TYR A 18 -8.03 -1.45 18.48
CA TYR A 18 -6.91 -0.58 18.83
C TYR A 18 -7.38 0.68 19.57
N GLU A 19 -8.43 1.34 19.08
CA GLU A 19 -9.02 2.54 19.69
C GLU A 19 -9.54 2.27 21.11
N SER A 20 -10.09 1.08 21.36
CA SER A 20 -10.67 0.72 22.66
C SER A 20 -9.67 0.76 23.83
N PHE A 21 -8.36 0.76 23.56
CA PHE A 21 -7.32 0.92 24.58
C PHE A 21 -7.07 2.37 25.00
N SER A 22 -7.55 3.35 24.24
CA SER A 22 -7.29 4.78 24.44
C SER A 22 -8.54 5.64 24.53
N GLU A 23 -9.73 5.06 24.53
CA GLU A 23 -10.99 5.77 24.74
C GLU A 23 -11.08 6.40 26.14
N ALA A 24 -11.90 7.43 26.30
CA ALA A 24 -12.10 8.14 27.58
C ALA A 24 -12.58 7.21 28.72
N SER A 25 -13.34 6.16 28.35
CA SER A 25 -13.73 5.05 29.24
C SER A 25 -13.09 3.77 28.72
N ALA A 26 -11.76 3.75 28.66
CA ALA A 26 -11.02 2.65 28.10
C ALA A 26 -11.35 1.33 28.81
N ASN A 27 -11.56 0.29 28.02
CA ASN A 27 -11.69 -1.07 28.56
C ASN A 27 -10.36 -1.52 29.19
N VAL A 28 -10.46 -2.35 30.20
CA VAL A 28 -9.28 -2.93 30.87
C VAL A 28 -9.03 -4.30 30.27
N TYR A 29 -7.91 -4.43 29.57
CA TYR A 29 -7.51 -5.69 28.94
C TYR A 29 -6.36 -6.34 29.71
N TYR A 30 -6.43 -7.66 29.84
CA TYR A 30 -5.36 -8.48 30.37
C TYR A 30 -4.95 -9.52 29.32
N LEU A 31 -3.66 -9.61 29.07
CA LEU A 31 -3.07 -10.71 28.31
C LEU A 31 -2.68 -11.80 29.32
N MET A 32 -3.19 -12.99 29.12
CA MET A 32 -2.88 -14.16 29.94
C MET A 32 -2.00 -15.12 29.14
N ILE A 33 -1.01 -15.71 29.80
CA ILE A 33 -0.23 -16.81 29.27
C ILE A 33 -0.58 -18.04 30.09
N GLY A 34 -1.10 -19.05 29.43
CA GLY A 34 -1.48 -20.29 30.07
C GLY A 34 -0.85 -21.49 29.37
N LYS A 35 -1.13 -22.67 29.94
CA LYS A 35 -0.78 -23.98 29.40
C LYS A 35 0.72 -24.20 29.20
N SER A 36 1.42 -24.46 30.30
CA SER A 36 2.85 -24.80 30.30
C SER A 36 3.17 -26.19 29.69
N THR A 37 2.15 -27.00 29.43
CA THR A 37 2.28 -28.33 28.85
C THR A 37 1.79 -28.35 27.39
N PRO A 38 2.44 -29.15 26.52
CA PRO A 38 2.02 -29.27 25.12
C PRO A 38 0.57 -29.68 24.94
N PHE A 39 -0.06 -29.27 23.84
CA PHE A 39 -1.36 -29.80 23.42
C PHE A 39 -1.21 -31.26 23.02
N THR A 40 -2.05 -32.14 23.58
CA THR A 40 -2.09 -33.56 23.23
C THR A 40 -3.52 -34.00 22.95
N ALA A 41 -3.70 -35.03 22.15
CA ALA A 41 -5.01 -35.60 21.87
C ALA A 41 -5.75 -36.05 23.14
N ALA A 42 -5.00 -36.44 24.19
CA ALA A 42 -5.56 -36.87 25.44
C ALA A 42 -6.04 -35.73 26.37
N THR A 43 -5.45 -34.54 26.26
CA THR A 43 -5.72 -33.42 27.16
C THR A 43 -6.47 -32.25 26.53
N SER A 44 -6.43 -32.11 25.21
CA SER A 44 -6.99 -30.95 24.50
C SER A 44 -7.46 -31.20 23.07
N GLY A 45 -7.43 -32.48 22.65
CA GLY A 45 -7.93 -32.84 21.31
C GLY A 45 -7.11 -32.36 20.13
N GLY A 46 -5.82 -31.98 20.31
CA GLY A 46 -4.99 -31.47 19.25
C GLY A 46 -3.49 -31.57 19.55
N THR A 47 -2.69 -30.87 18.77
CA THR A 47 -1.24 -30.71 18.96
C THR A 47 -0.89 -29.22 19.04
N ASP A 48 0.36 -28.87 19.36
CA ASP A 48 0.80 -27.46 19.38
C ASP A 48 0.71 -26.80 17.99
N ASP A 49 0.97 -27.54 16.92
CA ASP A 49 0.83 -27.06 15.52
C ASP A 49 -0.62 -27.02 15.05
N SER A 50 -1.50 -27.82 15.67
CA SER A 50 -2.92 -27.90 15.35
C SER A 50 -3.72 -28.10 16.63
N PRO A 51 -3.90 -27.05 17.41
CA PRO A 51 -4.66 -27.14 18.68
C PRO A 51 -6.12 -27.53 18.42
N GLY A 52 -6.71 -28.21 19.38
CA GLY A 52 -8.13 -28.61 19.31
C GLY A 52 -9.05 -27.38 19.19
N THR A 53 -10.20 -27.59 18.57
CA THR A 53 -11.23 -26.55 18.46
C THR A 53 -11.66 -26.10 19.86
N PRO A 54 -11.64 -24.79 20.19
CA PRO A 54 -12.14 -24.31 21.46
C PRO A 54 -13.61 -24.72 21.67
N ALA A 55 -13.92 -25.20 22.85
CA ALA A 55 -15.28 -25.49 23.25
C ALA A 55 -15.79 -24.40 24.19
N ASP A 56 -17.03 -23.97 23.98
CA ASP A 56 -17.73 -23.03 24.84
C ASP A 56 -18.46 -23.80 25.94
N ASP A 57 -17.69 -24.27 26.92
CA ASP A 57 -18.20 -25.00 28.08
C ASP A 57 -17.46 -24.63 29.35
N VAL A 58 -18.13 -24.80 30.50
CA VAL A 58 -17.63 -24.44 31.83
C VAL A 58 -16.36 -25.21 32.17
N GLY A 59 -16.23 -26.46 31.74
CA GLY A 59 -15.04 -27.28 32.02
C GLY A 59 -13.81 -26.70 31.32
N THR A 60 -13.92 -26.32 30.06
CA THR A 60 -12.84 -25.68 29.29
C THR A 60 -12.43 -24.33 29.89
N GLU A 61 -13.40 -23.54 30.38
CA GLU A 61 -13.14 -22.27 31.05
C GLU A 61 -12.34 -22.49 32.33
N PHE A 62 -12.72 -23.41 33.18
CA PHE A 62 -11.96 -23.72 34.40
C PHE A 62 -10.55 -24.21 34.09
N TYR A 63 -10.35 -25.07 33.11
CA TYR A 63 -9.01 -25.51 32.68
C TYR A 63 -8.14 -24.37 32.22
N THR A 64 -8.73 -23.39 31.49
CA THR A 64 -8.01 -22.21 31.05
C THR A 64 -7.51 -21.38 32.25
N TRP A 65 -8.35 -21.16 33.25
CA TRP A 65 -7.98 -20.43 34.48
C TRP A 65 -6.90 -21.18 35.26
N ASP A 66 -7.08 -22.46 35.52
CA ASP A 66 -6.14 -23.29 36.26
C ASP A 66 -4.75 -23.37 35.61
N GLN A 67 -4.68 -23.27 34.31
CA GLN A 67 -3.42 -23.34 33.56
C GLN A 67 -2.78 -21.97 33.31
N THR A 68 -3.40 -20.88 33.73
CA THR A 68 -2.83 -19.53 33.58
C THR A 68 -1.62 -19.38 34.49
N THR A 69 -0.44 -19.20 33.85
CA THR A 69 0.85 -19.08 34.56
C THR A 69 1.23 -17.63 34.83
N ALA A 70 0.76 -16.71 34.02
CA ALA A 70 1.03 -15.28 34.14
C ALA A 70 -0.05 -14.44 33.47
N SER A 71 -0.24 -13.22 33.97
CA SER A 71 -1.10 -12.24 33.34
C SER A 71 -0.47 -10.85 33.39
N LYS A 72 -0.76 -10.03 32.35
CA LYS A 72 -0.31 -8.65 32.28
C LYS A 72 -1.46 -7.77 31.82
N LYS A 73 -1.67 -6.65 32.53
CA LYS A 73 -2.53 -5.58 32.01
C LYS A 73 -1.89 -4.97 30.76
N VAL A 74 -2.68 -4.85 29.70
CA VAL A 74 -2.27 -4.25 28.43
C VAL A 74 -2.95 -2.90 28.29
N ASP A 75 -2.20 -1.88 27.91
CA ASP A 75 -2.67 -0.54 27.63
C ASP A 75 -2.19 -0.07 26.24
N SER A 76 -2.55 1.15 25.84
CA SER A 76 -2.21 1.72 24.55
C SER A 76 -0.71 1.79 24.24
N SER A 77 0.16 1.77 25.27
CA SER A 77 1.62 1.76 25.09
C SER A 77 2.19 0.36 24.74
N ASN A 78 1.36 -0.66 24.87
CA ASN A 78 1.72 -2.07 24.69
C ASN A 78 1.13 -2.68 23.43
N ILE A 79 0.51 -1.87 22.57
CA ILE A 79 -0.10 -2.32 21.31
C ILE A 79 0.44 -1.54 20.14
N GLN A 80 0.46 -2.16 18.97
CA GLN A 80 0.83 -1.53 17.71
C GLN A 80 0.15 -2.23 16.54
N TYR A 81 -0.24 -1.47 15.50
CA TYR A 81 -0.65 -2.06 14.24
C TYR A 81 0.52 -2.80 13.59
N ALA A 82 0.22 -3.89 12.94
CA ALA A 82 1.20 -4.68 12.21
C ALA A 82 0.71 -5.07 10.82
N ILE A 83 1.68 -5.24 9.93
CA ILE A 83 1.50 -5.76 8.57
C ILE A 83 2.52 -6.87 8.31
N PRO A 84 2.29 -7.76 7.33
CA PRO A 84 3.27 -8.77 6.96
C PRO A 84 4.62 -8.13 6.65
N ARG A 85 5.69 -8.72 7.18
CA ARG A 85 7.05 -8.25 6.95
C ARG A 85 7.51 -8.63 5.54
N ARG A 86 7.97 -7.64 4.80
CA ARG A 86 8.54 -7.80 3.46
C ARG A 86 9.83 -7.02 3.39
N ASP A 87 10.95 -7.72 3.43
CA ASP A 87 12.26 -7.08 3.39
C ASP A 87 12.69 -6.83 1.95
N TRP A 88 13.38 -5.73 1.74
CA TRP A 88 13.96 -5.41 0.45
C TRP A 88 15.05 -6.42 0.06
N ALA A 89 15.07 -6.78 -1.21
CA ALA A 89 16.15 -7.55 -1.82
C ALA A 89 16.40 -7.06 -3.25
N ASN A 90 17.66 -6.94 -3.62
CA ASN A 90 18.02 -6.64 -5.00
C ASN A 90 17.63 -7.78 -5.94
N SER A 91 17.42 -7.48 -7.21
CA SER A 91 17.02 -8.44 -8.24
C SER A 91 15.70 -9.17 -7.95
N THR A 92 14.84 -8.57 -7.15
CA THR A 92 13.50 -9.07 -6.84
C THR A 92 12.45 -8.27 -7.62
N THR A 93 11.46 -8.96 -8.17
CA THR A 93 10.28 -8.31 -8.75
C THR A 93 9.25 -8.06 -7.67
N TYR A 94 8.93 -6.80 -7.44
CA TYR A 94 7.87 -6.38 -6.54
C TYR A 94 6.60 -6.09 -7.34
N ASP A 95 5.45 -6.30 -6.71
CA ASP A 95 4.19 -5.81 -7.24
C ASP A 95 4.13 -4.28 -7.14
N MET A 96 3.28 -3.66 -7.92
CA MET A 96 2.97 -2.25 -7.78
C MET A 96 1.58 -2.04 -7.19
N TYR A 97 1.35 -0.86 -6.63
CA TYR A 97 0.02 -0.46 -6.21
C TYR A 97 -0.86 -0.22 -7.44
N GLU A 98 -1.98 -0.92 -7.48
CA GLU A 98 -3.06 -0.67 -8.42
C GLU A 98 -4.38 -0.61 -7.65
N HIS A 99 -5.20 0.39 -7.95
CA HIS A 99 -6.45 0.64 -7.22
C HIS A 99 -7.54 -0.40 -7.50
N ASN A 100 -7.42 -1.15 -8.57
CA ASN A 100 -8.44 -2.07 -9.11
C ASN A 100 -8.03 -3.55 -9.07
N ILE A 101 -7.05 -3.91 -8.23
CA ILE A 101 -6.66 -5.32 -8.04
C ILE A 101 -7.86 -6.14 -7.58
N SER A 102 -8.09 -7.26 -8.26
CA SER A 102 -9.20 -8.16 -8.03
C SER A 102 -8.90 -9.54 -8.60
N SER A 103 -9.84 -10.47 -8.49
CA SER A 103 -9.73 -11.80 -9.12
C SER A 103 -9.67 -11.77 -10.65
N SER A 104 -10.09 -10.68 -11.30
CA SER A 104 -10.04 -10.48 -12.76
C SER A 104 -8.90 -9.55 -13.19
N ASN A 105 -8.25 -8.85 -12.26
CA ASN A 105 -7.08 -8.02 -12.49
C ASN A 105 -6.08 -8.29 -11.37
N THR A 106 -5.23 -9.28 -11.54
CA THR A 106 -4.25 -9.71 -10.52
C THR A 106 -2.97 -8.89 -10.61
N THR A 107 -2.23 -8.83 -9.50
CA THR A 107 -0.88 -8.23 -9.48
C THR A 107 0.11 -9.02 -10.33
N THR A 108 1.31 -8.50 -10.53
CA THR A 108 2.40 -9.20 -11.24
C THR A 108 2.71 -10.57 -10.62
N SER A 109 2.61 -10.71 -9.31
CA SER A 109 2.79 -12.00 -8.59
C SER A 109 1.58 -12.92 -8.65
N GLY A 110 0.47 -12.47 -9.23
CA GLY A 110 -0.78 -13.23 -9.34
C GLY A 110 -1.72 -13.07 -8.14
N ALA A 111 -1.45 -12.16 -7.22
CA ALA A 111 -2.34 -11.90 -6.09
C ALA A 111 -3.64 -11.21 -6.56
N SER A 112 -4.77 -11.68 -6.08
CA SER A 112 -6.10 -11.12 -6.34
C SER A 112 -6.56 -10.09 -5.30
N ASN A 113 -5.73 -9.85 -4.30
CA ASN A 113 -5.89 -8.84 -3.27
C ASN A 113 -4.56 -8.10 -3.10
N ILE A 114 -4.57 -6.78 -3.17
CA ILE A 114 -3.36 -5.97 -3.08
C ILE A 114 -2.59 -6.21 -1.77
N TYR A 115 -3.26 -6.45 -0.66
CA TYR A 115 -2.61 -6.63 0.64
C TYR A 115 -1.89 -7.98 0.79
N ASP A 116 -2.21 -8.96 -0.07
CA ASP A 116 -1.49 -10.24 -0.16
C ASP A 116 -0.25 -10.15 -1.07
N SER A 117 -0.11 -9.04 -1.81
CA SER A 117 0.95 -8.82 -2.78
C SER A 117 2.18 -8.12 -2.18
N THR A 118 3.28 -8.09 -2.93
CA THR A 118 4.56 -7.49 -2.51
C THR A 118 4.71 -6.03 -2.93
N PHE A 119 3.64 -5.24 -2.86
CA PHE A 119 3.62 -3.84 -3.32
C PHE A 119 4.28 -2.83 -2.36
N TYR A 120 4.86 -3.30 -1.27
CA TYR A 120 5.68 -2.51 -0.35
C TYR A 120 6.83 -3.36 0.19
N PHE A 121 7.87 -2.74 0.68
CA PHE A 121 9.00 -3.40 1.34
C PHE A 121 9.65 -2.50 2.39
N ARG A 122 10.38 -3.14 3.33
CA ARG A 122 11.20 -2.51 4.37
C ARG A 122 12.67 -2.64 4.03
N THR A 123 13.44 -1.58 4.21
CA THR A 123 14.90 -1.55 4.06
C THR A 123 15.63 -1.97 5.34
N SER A 124 16.93 -2.21 5.22
CA SER A 124 17.81 -2.51 6.36
C SER A 124 17.80 -1.39 7.42
N ASP A 125 17.62 -0.13 6.99
CA ASP A 125 17.47 1.05 7.85
C ASP A 125 16.05 1.23 8.40
N ASN A 126 15.18 0.22 8.29
CA ASN A 126 13.79 0.26 8.75
C ASN A 126 12.89 1.28 8.05
N ARG A 127 13.27 1.78 6.86
CA ARG A 127 12.39 2.61 6.04
C ARG A 127 11.45 1.73 5.23
N VAL A 128 10.18 2.15 5.15
CA VAL A 128 9.15 1.43 4.40
C VAL A 128 8.77 2.23 3.16
N TYR A 129 8.78 1.55 2.02
CA TYR A 129 8.45 2.13 0.72
C TYR A 129 7.30 1.38 0.08
N LYS A 130 6.39 2.12 -0.54
CA LYS A 130 5.33 1.63 -1.39
C LYS A 130 5.78 1.73 -2.84
N VAL A 131 5.52 0.70 -3.63
CA VAL A 131 5.84 0.66 -5.05
C VAL A 131 4.66 1.24 -5.83
N LEU A 132 4.88 2.33 -6.54
CA LEU A 132 3.88 2.99 -7.40
C LEU A 132 4.00 2.56 -8.88
N ASP A 133 5.20 2.15 -9.30
CA ASP A 133 5.46 1.57 -10.61
C ASP A 133 6.61 0.58 -10.50
N ASN A 134 6.46 -0.59 -11.12
CA ASN A 134 7.43 -1.69 -11.07
C ASN A 134 8.12 -1.94 -12.41
N ASN A 135 8.14 -0.94 -13.29
CA ASN A 135 8.77 -1.02 -14.61
C ASN A 135 8.26 -2.24 -15.41
N ALA A 136 6.95 -2.34 -15.55
CA ALA A 136 6.26 -3.43 -16.23
C ALA A 136 6.67 -4.85 -15.74
N GLY A 137 6.86 -5.00 -14.42
CA GLY A 137 7.21 -6.28 -13.81
C GLY A 137 8.68 -6.68 -13.97
N THR A 138 9.55 -5.75 -14.31
CA THR A 138 11.01 -5.99 -14.38
C THR A 138 11.58 -6.04 -12.96
N ALA A 139 12.54 -6.93 -12.71
CA ALA A 139 13.19 -7.03 -11.40
C ALA A 139 13.89 -5.71 -11.01
N TYR A 140 13.74 -5.30 -9.75
CA TYR A 140 14.43 -4.14 -9.19
C TYR A 140 15.94 -4.26 -9.38
N SER A 141 16.59 -3.24 -9.89
CA SER A 141 18.03 -3.25 -10.17
C SER A 141 18.72 -2.05 -9.53
N GLY A 142 19.51 -2.27 -8.50
CA GLY A 142 20.28 -1.18 -7.88
C GLY A 142 20.45 -1.32 -6.37
N SER A 143 20.76 -0.19 -5.75
CA SER A 143 20.94 -0.11 -4.31
C SER A 143 19.61 0.00 -3.56
N GLU A 144 19.67 -0.31 -2.28
CA GLU A 144 18.57 -0.10 -1.35
C GLU A 144 18.18 1.38 -1.27
N PRO A 145 16.88 1.73 -1.31
CA PRO A 145 16.46 3.12 -1.24
C PRO A 145 16.70 3.73 0.15
N THR A 146 17.17 4.97 0.15
CA THR A 146 17.46 5.72 1.39
C THR A 146 16.69 7.04 1.50
N SER A 147 16.00 7.48 0.44
CA SER A 147 15.27 8.74 0.41
C SER A 147 14.07 8.74 1.34
N THR A 148 13.88 9.82 2.08
CA THR A 148 12.67 10.09 2.89
C THR A 148 11.81 11.20 2.29
N SER A 149 11.97 11.45 0.96
CA SER A 149 11.15 12.43 0.25
C SER A 149 9.66 12.09 0.35
N THR A 150 8.85 13.10 0.61
CA THR A 150 7.39 12.97 0.59
C THR A 150 6.81 12.88 -0.82
N SER A 151 7.59 13.22 -1.85
CA SER A 151 7.24 13.04 -3.25
C SER A 151 7.76 11.69 -3.77
N PRO A 152 7.07 11.03 -4.72
CA PRO A 152 7.59 9.87 -5.39
C PRO A 152 8.96 10.13 -6.04
N PHE A 153 9.80 9.09 -6.10
CA PHE A 153 11.12 9.15 -6.73
C PHE A 153 11.42 7.84 -7.47
N VAL A 154 12.32 7.91 -8.45
CA VAL A 154 12.75 6.73 -9.21
C VAL A 154 14.06 6.20 -8.66
N LEU A 155 14.13 4.90 -8.41
CA LEU A 155 15.35 4.17 -8.07
C LEU A 155 15.21 2.71 -8.51
N GLY A 156 16.28 2.14 -9.05
CA GLY A 156 16.31 0.74 -9.47
C GLY A 156 15.33 0.39 -10.60
N GLY A 157 14.88 1.40 -11.35
CA GLY A 157 13.85 1.27 -12.38
C GLY A 157 12.41 1.41 -11.87
N TYR A 158 12.23 1.49 -10.56
CA TYR A 158 10.92 1.58 -9.91
C TYR A 158 10.59 3.00 -9.49
N THR A 159 9.31 3.36 -9.54
CA THR A 159 8.80 4.56 -8.86
C THR A 159 8.33 4.18 -7.46
N LEU A 160 8.97 4.79 -6.47
CA LEU A 160 8.80 4.49 -5.06
C LEU A 160 8.21 5.69 -4.32
N LYS A 161 7.39 5.42 -3.31
CA LYS A 161 6.89 6.39 -2.33
C LYS A 161 7.37 6.00 -0.94
N TYR A 162 8.09 6.88 -0.27
CA TYR A 162 8.41 6.70 1.15
C TYR A 162 7.12 6.81 1.97
N MET A 163 6.93 5.89 2.92
CA MET A 163 5.74 5.82 3.76
C MET A 163 6.03 6.21 5.21
N TYR A 164 7.00 5.56 5.84
CA TYR A 164 7.42 5.82 7.22
C TYR A 164 8.73 5.10 7.54
N THR A 165 9.31 5.41 8.70
CA THR A 165 10.44 4.67 9.27
C THR A 165 9.99 4.00 10.57
N ILE A 166 10.24 2.70 10.71
CA ILE A 166 10.03 1.98 11.96
C ILE A 166 11.04 2.51 12.99
N THR A 167 10.56 3.03 14.11
CA THR A 167 11.44 3.57 15.16
C THR A 167 12.27 2.44 15.81
N ALA A 168 13.40 2.78 16.40
CA ALA A 168 14.21 1.80 17.13
C ALA A 168 13.42 1.13 18.28
N SER A 169 12.54 1.89 18.95
CA SER A 169 11.64 1.35 19.97
C SER A 169 10.66 0.33 19.39
N ASP A 170 9.99 0.67 18.29
CA ASP A 170 9.00 -0.22 17.67
C ASP A 170 9.66 -1.43 17.02
N SER A 171 10.85 -1.27 16.46
CA SER A 171 11.65 -2.36 15.95
C SER A 171 11.98 -3.38 17.06
N THR A 172 12.40 -2.89 18.23
CA THR A 172 12.72 -3.78 19.36
C THR A 172 11.48 -4.48 19.93
N LYS A 173 10.33 -3.81 19.92
CA LYS A 173 9.10 -4.32 20.55
C LYS A 173 8.25 -5.19 19.64
N TYR A 174 8.16 -4.83 18.35
CA TYR A 174 7.11 -5.33 17.44
C TYR A 174 7.63 -5.90 16.13
N LEU A 175 8.93 -5.79 15.83
CA LEU A 175 9.46 -6.39 14.61
C LEU A 175 9.75 -7.87 14.85
N THR A 176 9.07 -8.73 14.07
CA THR A 176 9.24 -10.19 14.12
C THR A 176 9.71 -10.72 12.75
N PRO A 177 10.02 -12.00 12.61
CA PRO A 177 10.30 -12.59 11.29
C PRO A 177 9.14 -12.42 10.30
N ASP A 178 7.88 -12.49 10.75
CA ASP A 178 6.70 -12.54 9.89
C ASP A 178 5.95 -11.20 9.81
N PHE A 179 6.09 -10.35 10.82
CA PHE A 179 5.35 -9.08 10.93
C PHE A 179 6.26 -7.92 11.26
N MET A 180 5.85 -6.75 10.78
CA MET A 180 6.48 -5.48 11.11
C MET A 180 5.44 -4.46 11.58
N PRO A 181 5.81 -3.57 12.54
CA PRO A 181 4.92 -2.50 12.98
C PRO A 181 4.66 -1.50 11.85
N VAL A 182 3.46 -0.96 11.80
CA VAL A 182 3.07 0.09 10.85
C VAL A 182 2.56 1.30 11.61
N ALA A 183 3.03 2.47 11.20
CA ALA A 183 2.62 3.76 11.74
C ALA A 183 2.55 4.79 10.61
N THR A 184 1.74 5.82 10.79
CA THR A 184 1.66 6.92 9.84
C THR A 184 2.69 8.00 10.19
N ASP A 185 3.55 8.35 9.24
CA ASP A 185 4.46 9.49 9.37
C ASP A 185 3.68 10.80 9.13
N SER A 186 3.73 11.71 10.10
CA SER A 186 2.97 12.96 10.05
C SER A 186 3.37 13.89 8.91
N THR A 187 4.65 13.88 8.51
CA THR A 187 5.17 14.71 7.41
C THR A 187 4.67 14.17 6.08
N VAL A 188 4.70 12.85 5.90
CA VAL A 188 4.19 12.19 4.69
C VAL A 188 2.68 12.36 4.59
N SER A 189 1.97 12.19 5.71
CA SER A 189 0.51 12.38 5.79
C SER A 189 0.09 13.80 5.44
N ALA A 190 0.79 14.80 5.96
CA ALA A 190 0.51 16.21 5.66
C ALA A 190 0.78 16.61 4.20
N ALA A 191 1.66 15.89 3.51
CA ALA A 191 1.98 16.12 2.10
C ALA A 191 1.04 15.38 1.13
N ALA A 192 0.21 14.48 1.63
CA ALA A 192 -0.73 13.72 0.81
C ALA A 192 -1.86 14.64 0.30
N THR A 193 -2.37 14.34 -0.89
CA THR A 193 -3.49 15.08 -1.50
C THR A 193 -4.53 14.08 -1.98
N ASP A 194 -5.77 14.26 -1.54
CA ASP A 194 -6.89 13.38 -1.90
C ASP A 194 -7.09 13.32 -3.40
N GLY A 195 -7.17 12.11 -3.95
CA GLY A 195 -7.39 11.89 -5.37
C GLY A 195 -6.29 12.41 -6.30
N LYS A 196 -5.11 12.74 -5.79
CA LYS A 196 -3.97 13.11 -6.64
C LYS A 196 -3.48 11.92 -7.44
N ILE A 197 -3.30 12.11 -8.75
CA ILE A 197 -2.72 11.09 -9.61
C ILE A 197 -1.19 11.11 -9.42
N GLU A 198 -0.62 9.98 -9.00
CA GLU A 198 0.83 9.83 -8.78
C GLU A 198 1.42 8.60 -9.50
N SER A 199 0.60 7.83 -10.22
CA SER A 199 1.05 6.67 -11.00
C SER A 199 0.18 6.44 -12.24
N LEU A 200 0.80 5.89 -13.28
CA LEU A 200 0.17 5.52 -14.56
C LEU A 200 0.66 4.13 -14.98
N ILE A 201 -0.18 3.37 -15.66
CA ILE A 201 0.24 2.19 -16.41
C ILE A 201 0.18 2.56 -17.89
N VAL A 202 1.28 2.39 -18.60
CA VAL A 202 1.41 2.75 -20.01
C VAL A 202 1.57 1.50 -20.85
N THR A 203 0.62 1.30 -21.79
CA THR A 203 0.77 0.37 -22.89
C THR A 203 1.27 1.18 -24.09
N ALA A 204 2.45 0.85 -24.59
CA ALA A 204 3.18 1.69 -25.55
C ALA A 204 2.47 1.89 -26.90
N GLY A 205 1.78 0.86 -27.40
CA GLY A 205 1.21 0.87 -28.74
C GLY A 205 2.27 1.02 -29.85
N ALA A 206 1.83 1.39 -31.03
CA ALA A 206 2.72 1.59 -32.17
C ALA A 206 2.14 2.59 -33.20
N GLY A 207 2.99 3.13 -34.09
CA GLY A 207 2.57 3.98 -35.20
C GLY A 207 2.24 5.42 -34.84
N TYR A 208 2.57 5.86 -33.64
CA TYR A 208 2.42 7.25 -33.20
C TYR A 208 3.50 8.16 -33.80
N THR A 209 3.19 9.42 -33.94
CA THR A 209 4.16 10.43 -34.35
C THR A 209 5.08 10.79 -33.19
N ASN A 210 6.41 10.73 -33.41
CA ASN A 210 7.38 11.10 -32.37
C ASN A 210 7.19 12.56 -31.92
N GLY A 211 7.27 12.79 -30.63
CA GLY A 211 7.11 14.11 -30.04
C GLY A 211 6.71 14.10 -28.57
N THR A 212 6.39 15.29 -28.08
CA THR A 212 5.87 15.50 -26.75
C THR A 212 4.44 16.03 -26.86
N TYR A 213 3.55 15.41 -26.09
CA TYR A 213 2.13 15.74 -26.10
C TYR A 213 1.65 15.94 -24.68
N TYR A 214 0.54 16.68 -24.54
CA TYR A 214 -0.12 16.87 -23.25
C TYR A 214 -1.56 16.41 -23.37
N ALA A 215 -2.04 15.66 -22.40
CA ALA A 215 -3.40 15.18 -22.32
C ALA A 215 -3.99 15.46 -20.93
N ALA A 216 -5.23 15.94 -20.90
CA ALA A 216 -5.97 16.06 -19.66
C ALA A 216 -6.42 14.68 -19.16
N VAL A 217 -6.46 14.52 -17.85
CA VAL A 217 -7.19 13.42 -17.22
C VAL A 217 -8.64 13.88 -17.02
N TYR A 218 -9.56 13.18 -17.63
CA TYR A 218 -11.00 13.38 -17.47
C TYR A 218 -11.56 12.41 -16.44
N GLY A 219 -12.37 12.91 -15.54
CA GLY A 219 -12.98 12.16 -14.45
C GLY A 219 -13.83 13.07 -13.58
N ASP A 220 -13.81 12.87 -12.28
CA ASP A 220 -14.51 13.70 -11.28
C ASP A 220 -13.58 14.64 -10.49
N GLY A 221 -12.29 14.67 -10.87
CA GLY A 221 -11.30 15.52 -10.19
C GLY A 221 -11.56 17.01 -10.31
N THR A 222 -11.00 17.77 -9.37
CA THR A 222 -11.11 19.22 -9.34
C THR A 222 -10.41 19.83 -10.55
N SER A 223 -11.11 20.80 -11.22
CA SER A 223 -10.56 21.55 -12.36
C SER A 223 -10.07 20.69 -13.53
N GLN A 224 -10.68 19.53 -13.73
CA GLN A 224 -10.34 18.64 -14.85
C GLN A 224 -10.39 19.36 -16.20
N GLY A 225 -9.48 18.99 -17.11
CA GLY A 225 -9.40 19.62 -18.42
C GLY A 225 -8.79 21.02 -18.46
N THR A 226 -8.35 21.53 -17.33
CA THR A 226 -7.65 22.83 -17.18
C THR A 226 -6.20 22.61 -16.76
N SER A 227 -5.39 23.66 -16.71
CA SER A 227 -4.00 23.59 -16.24
C SER A 227 -3.84 23.28 -14.75
N SER A 228 -4.88 23.39 -13.97
CA SER A 228 -4.92 23.02 -12.55
C SER A 228 -5.56 21.65 -12.29
N GLY A 229 -6.09 20.99 -13.34
CA GLY A 229 -6.50 19.59 -13.29
C GLY A 229 -5.32 18.65 -13.54
N ALA A 230 -5.56 17.34 -13.47
CA ALA A 230 -4.49 16.38 -13.78
C ALA A 230 -4.14 16.40 -15.27
N ILE A 231 -2.84 16.50 -15.55
CA ILE A 231 -2.26 16.57 -16.89
C ILE A 231 -1.17 15.50 -17.02
N VAL A 232 -1.27 14.70 -18.05
CA VAL A 232 -0.22 13.75 -18.43
C VAL A 232 0.59 14.37 -19.57
N ARG A 233 1.92 14.39 -19.43
CA ARG A 233 2.86 14.70 -20.49
C ARG A 233 3.32 13.40 -21.11
N ILE A 234 2.94 13.18 -22.34
CA ILE A 234 3.19 11.95 -23.10
C ILE A 234 4.42 12.15 -23.97
N THR A 235 5.40 11.28 -23.82
CA THR A 235 6.57 11.22 -24.71
C THR A 235 6.39 10.07 -25.70
N VAL A 236 6.53 10.35 -27.00
CA VAL A 236 6.53 9.34 -28.06
C VAL A 236 7.91 9.28 -28.70
N SER A 237 8.49 8.10 -28.73
CA SER A 237 9.80 7.84 -29.34
C SER A 237 9.76 6.51 -30.10
N GLY A 238 10.32 6.49 -31.32
CA GLY A 238 10.27 5.30 -32.17
C GLY A 238 8.87 4.85 -32.58
N GLY A 239 7.90 5.77 -32.57
CA GLY A 239 6.50 5.48 -32.88
C GLY A 239 5.70 4.84 -31.74
N ALA A 240 6.25 4.76 -30.54
CA ALA A 240 5.63 4.16 -29.36
C ALA A 240 5.59 5.17 -28.20
N ILE A 241 4.57 5.06 -27.33
CA ILE A 241 4.48 5.85 -26.10
C ILE A 241 5.55 5.34 -25.11
N ALA A 242 6.37 6.24 -24.60
CA ALA A 242 7.36 5.90 -23.59
C ALA A 242 6.68 5.45 -22.29
N SER A 243 7.34 4.54 -21.54
CA SER A 243 6.87 4.06 -20.23
C SER A 243 6.68 5.21 -19.25
N PHE A 244 5.89 4.96 -18.21
CA PHE A 244 5.76 5.89 -17.09
C PHE A 244 7.10 6.05 -16.37
N GLY A 245 7.38 7.26 -15.93
CA GLY A 245 8.56 7.61 -15.14
C GLY A 245 8.46 9.04 -14.63
N LEU A 246 9.58 9.61 -14.19
CA LEU A 246 9.64 10.96 -13.64
C LEU A 246 10.55 11.92 -14.44
N THR A 247 11.20 11.44 -15.52
CA THR A 247 12.12 12.24 -16.32
C THR A 247 11.42 12.83 -17.53
N ALA A 248 11.21 14.13 -17.49
CA ALA A 248 10.65 14.86 -18.61
C ALA A 248 11.57 14.77 -19.84
N GLY A 249 11.02 14.37 -20.99
CA GLY A 249 11.73 14.25 -22.26
C GLY A 249 12.08 12.82 -22.67
N THR A 250 12.20 11.91 -21.72
CA THR A 250 12.39 10.47 -21.99
C THR A 250 11.15 9.67 -21.63
N ASP A 251 10.47 10.01 -20.54
CA ASP A 251 9.37 9.26 -19.98
C ASP A 251 8.02 9.96 -20.26
N THR A 252 6.94 9.16 -20.24
CA THR A 252 5.60 9.69 -20.02
C THR A 252 5.47 9.99 -18.53
N ILE A 253 5.13 11.22 -18.19
CA ILE A 253 5.10 11.70 -16.79
C ILE A 253 3.73 12.29 -16.42
N ILE A 254 3.45 12.33 -15.14
CA ILE A 254 2.39 13.18 -14.60
C ILE A 254 2.96 14.60 -14.52
N HIS A 255 2.45 15.50 -15.39
CA HIS A 255 2.85 16.91 -15.38
C HIS A 255 2.21 17.65 -14.19
N ASP A 256 0.92 17.39 -13.97
CA ASP A 256 0.16 17.81 -12.80
C ASP A 256 -0.72 16.64 -12.36
N GLY A 257 -0.73 16.34 -11.08
CA GLY A 257 -1.51 15.23 -10.53
C GLY A 257 -2.97 15.60 -10.22
N GLY A 258 -3.31 16.87 -10.24
CA GLY A 258 -4.64 17.36 -9.84
C GLY A 258 -5.03 16.96 -8.42
N ALA A 259 -6.32 16.90 -8.16
CA ALA A 259 -6.88 16.49 -6.87
C ALA A 259 -8.31 15.96 -7.01
N ALA A 260 -8.78 15.24 -5.98
CA ALA A 260 -10.15 14.74 -5.82
C ALA A 260 -10.63 13.76 -6.90
N TYR A 261 -9.72 13.09 -7.61
CA TYR A 261 -10.09 12.04 -8.56
C TYR A 261 -10.47 10.75 -7.84
N THR A 262 -11.64 10.20 -8.16
CA THR A 262 -12.02 8.82 -7.80
C THR A 262 -12.05 7.88 -9.01
N TYR A 263 -12.05 8.45 -10.20
CA TYR A 263 -11.78 7.78 -11.48
C TYR A 263 -11.16 8.75 -12.47
N GLY A 264 -10.45 8.24 -13.46
CA GLY A 264 -9.85 9.09 -14.49
C GLY A 264 -9.53 8.32 -15.74
N THR A 265 -9.63 9.00 -16.88
CA THR A 265 -9.31 8.47 -18.21
C THR A 265 -8.47 9.47 -18.99
N VAL A 266 -7.55 8.96 -19.82
CA VAL A 266 -6.75 9.75 -20.76
C VAL A 266 -7.17 9.38 -22.19
N ASN A 267 -7.53 10.40 -22.99
CA ASN A 267 -7.87 10.21 -24.39
C ASN A 267 -6.67 10.58 -25.27
N LEU A 268 -6.08 9.60 -25.94
CA LEU A 268 -4.89 9.76 -26.78
C LEU A 268 -5.19 10.38 -28.17
N GLY A 269 -6.45 10.32 -28.61
CA GLY A 269 -6.86 10.80 -29.96
C GLY A 269 -7.16 12.29 -30.05
N SER A 270 -7.15 13.01 -28.92
CA SER A 270 -7.55 14.42 -28.87
C SER A 270 -6.36 15.36 -28.88
N SER A 271 -6.56 16.55 -29.47
CA SER A 271 -5.66 17.69 -29.29
C SER A 271 -6.10 18.47 -28.06
N TYR A 272 -5.16 18.85 -27.22
CA TYR A 272 -5.42 19.61 -26.00
C TYR A 272 -4.75 20.98 -26.06
N THR A 273 -5.45 22.01 -25.63
CA THR A 273 -4.90 23.34 -25.38
C THR A 273 -5.35 23.79 -24.00
N PHE A 274 -4.39 24.04 -23.13
CA PHE A 274 -4.60 24.55 -21.79
C PHE A 274 -4.38 26.05 -21.79
N SER A 275 -5.48 26.82 -21.83
CA SER A 275 -5.45 28.28 -22.06
C SER A 275 -4.81 29.09 -20.94
N ASP A 276 -4.77 28.52 -19.75
CA ASP A 276 -4.34 29.19 -18.53
C ASP A 276 -2.82 29.06 -18.25
N ASN A 277 -2.10 28.16 -18.92
CA ASN A 277 -0.62 28.05 -18.76
C ASN A 277 0.15 27.89 -20.08
N GLY A 278 -0.53 28.01 -21.22
CA GLY A 278 0.10 27.92 -22.54
C GLY A 278 0.58 26.54 -22.96
N LEU A 279 0.26 25.48 -22.20
CA LEU A 279 0.51 24.11 -22.62
C LEU A 279 -0.42 23.76 -23.77
N SER A 280 0.10 23.19 -24.82
CA SER A 280 -0.71 22.71 -25.94
C SER A 280 -0.11 21.46 -26.55
N SER A 281 -0.96 20.53 -26.96
CA SER A 281 -0.69 19.51 -27.95
C SER A 281 -1.29 19.99 -29.28
N ALA A 282 -0.57 20.81 -30.00
CA ALA A 282 -1.04 21.43 -31.24
C ALA A 282 -1.27 20.44 -32.37
N SER A 283 -0.77 19.22 -32.26
CA SER A 283 -0.91 18.16 -33.24
C SER A 283 -1.38 16.87 -32.58
N SER A 284 -2.24 16.15 -33.29
CA SER A 284 -2.58 14.78 -32.97
C SER A 284 -1.32 13.91 -32.86
N MET A 285 -1.30 12.94 -31.96
CA MET A 285 -0.25 11.91 -31.89
C MET A 285 -0.20 11.00 -33.12
N GLY A 286 -1.01 11.29 -34.15
CA GLY A 286 -1.15 10.47 -35.37
C GLY A 286 -2.15 9.33 -35.18
N SER A 287 -2.17 8.42 -36.18
CA SER A 287 -3.09 7.28 -36.22
C SER A 287 -2.51 6.02 -35.58
N GLY A 288 -1.73 6.16 -34.51
CA GLY A 288 -1.18 5.01 -33.76
C GLY A 288 -2.28 4.11 -33.18
N THR A 289 -1.93 2.85 -32.94
CA THR A 289 -2.84 1.82 -32.43
C THR A 289 -2.35 1.22 -31.13
N ASP A 290 -3.29 0.68 -30.36
CA ASP A 290 -3.05 -0.14 -29.15
C ASP A 290 -2.33 0.57 -27.98
N GLY A 291 -2.09 1.88 -28.09
CA GLY A 291 -1.58 2.66 -26.96
C GLY A 291 -2.68 2.94 -25.96
N VAL A 292 -2.37 2.73 -24.66
CA VAL A 292 -3.30 3.01 -23.56
C VAL A 292 -2.53 3.63 -22.40
N ILE A 293 -3.11 4.65 -21.77
CA ILE A 293 -2.64 5.20 -20.51
C ILE A 293 -3.74 4.98 -19.47
N THR A 294 -3.49 4.06 -18.53
CA THR A 294 -4.39 3.79 -17.42
C THR A 294 -3.96 4.58 -16.21
N VAL A 295 -4.85 5.43 -15.72
CA VAL A 295 -4.62 6.25 -14.53
C VAL A 295 -4.76 5.38 -13.28
N GLN A 296 -3.81 5.46 -12.37
CA GLN A 296 -3.93 4.83 -11.06
C GLN A 296 -4.49 5.84 -10.05
N ILE A 297 -5.62 5.50 -9.45
CA ILE A 297 -6.27 6.35 -8.45
C ILE A 297 -5.60 6.12 -7.10
N SER A 298 -5.22 7.20 -6.43
CA SER A 298 -4.64 7.13 -5.08
C SER A 298 -5.66 6.62 -4.06
N PRO A 299 -5.21 6.05 -2.93
CA PRO A 299 -6.09 5.78 -1.80
C PRO A 299 -6.81 7.06 -1.34
N LYS A 300 -7.92 6.89 -0.63
CA LYS A 300 -8.64 8.02 -0.04
C LYS A 300 -7.68 8.89 0.79
N SER A 301 -7.77 10.20 0.57
CA SER A 301 -6.90 11.24 1.13
C SER A 301 -5.46 11.27 0.56
N GLY A 302 -5.13 10.43 -0.43
CA GLY A 302 -3.85 10.42 -1.13
C GLY A 302 -2.83 9.41 -0.61
N HIS A 303 -1.78 9.16 -1.40
CA HIS A 303 -0.71 8.25 -1.02
C HIS A 303 0.09 8.77 0.17
N GLY A 304 0.20 7.97 1.22
CA GLY A 304 0.93 8.26 2.45
C GLY A 304 0.09 8.95 3.53
N TYR A 305 -1.18 9.26 3.27
CA TYR A 305 -2.06 9.88 4.26
C TYR A 305 -2.27 9.00 5.50
N ASP A 306 -2.54 7.72 5.29
CA ASP A 306 -2.78 6.74 6.37
C ASP A 306 -2.06 5.43 6.00
N ALA A 307 -0.79 5.34 6.38
CA ALA A 307 0.01 4.16 6.06
C ALA A 307 -0.58 2.86 6.63
N VAL A 308 -1.27 2.93 7.78
CA VAL A 308 -1.92 1.76 8.38
C VAL A 308 -2.97 1.19 7.44
N LYS A 309 -3.89 2.04 6.94
CA LYS A 309 -4.93 1.59 6.02
C LYS A 309 -4.39 1.25 4.64
N GLU A 310 -3.45 2.06 4.13
CA GLU A 310 -2.89 1.86 2.80
C GLU A 310 -2.10 0.56 2.65
N LEU A 311 -1.40 0.13 3.69
CA LEU A 311 -0.58 -1.08 3.67
C LEU A 311 -1.30 -2.31 4.24
N GLY A 312 -2.60 -2.19 4.56
CA GLY A 312 -3.43 -3.30 5.00
C GLY A 312 -3.28 -3.68 6.48
N GLY A 313 -3.05 -2.69 7.34
CA GLY A 313 -2.91 -2.89 8.79
C GLY A 313 -4.19 -3.40 9.45
N HIS A 314 -4.38 -4.71 9.44
CA HIS A 314 -5.49 -5.39 10.11
C HIS A 314 -5.05 -6.35 11.22
N TYR A 315 -3.76 -6.36 11.54
CA TYR A 315 -3.21 -7.05 12.70
C TYR A 315 -2.90 -6.04 13.80
N VAL A 316 -3.10 -6.44 15.04
CA VAL A 316 -2.70 -5.68 16.23
C VAL A 316 -1.76 -6.56 17.06
N MET A 317 -0.52 -6.13 17.20
CA MET A 317 0.46 -6.79 18.04
C MET A 317 0.35 -6.27 19.48
N MET A 318 0.39 -7.17 20.44
CA MET A 318 0.44 -6.85 21.86
C MET A 318 1.80 -7.23 22.43
N LEU A 319 2.44 -6.30 23.12
CA LEU A 319 3.70 -6.57 23.80
C LEU A 319 3.45 -7.25 25.15
N SER A 320 3.87 -8.49 25.22
CA SER A 320 3.85 -9.28 26.46
C SER A 320 5.25 -9.34 27.09
N LEU A 321 5.70 -8.26 27.73
CA LEU A 321 6.83 -8.36 28.66
C LEU A 321 6.31 -8.87 30.00
N ILE A 322 6.19 -10.18 30.11
CA ILE A 322 5.89 -10.84 31.38
C ILE A 322 7.23 -11.23 32.00
N HIS A 323 7.60 -10.54 33.05
CA HIS A 323 8.70 -10.99 33.88
C HIS A 323 8.21 -12.21 34.72
N ILE A 324 8.66 -13.35 34.31
CA ILE A 324 8.47 -14.59 35.08
C ILE A 324 9.56 -14.65 36.15
#